data_69f1c239b6add822fc1b2217c3a1a8cb
#
_entry.id   69f1c239b6add822fc1b2217c3a1a8cb
#
_cell.length_a   1.000
_cell.length_b   1.000
_cell.length_c   1.000
_cell.angle_alpha   90.00
_cell.angle_beta   90.00
_cell.angle_gamma   90.00
#
_symmetry.space_group_name_H-M   'P 1'
#
loop_
_entity.id
_entity.type
_entity.pdbx_description
1 polymer ?
#
loop_
_entity_poly.entity_id
_entity_poly.type
_entity_poly.pdbx_seq_one_letter_code
_entity_poly.pdbx_strand_id
1 'polypeptide(L)'
;MTDRLQIIWNKRLVGTLDRHKKGRVVFQYSQDWIEKQASPVSLSLPCRKEKFAPAVSTAFFENLLPESNTRTVLAFRHRFDKKDTYAFLEHFGEDCAGALSIIPEDQEPDFTPGQYENITQELIEALDKMLLDPGRYKLYPEMKHAKLSLAGAQDKLPVYIKGTQFYLPKNSGSATTHIIKPINAGFTDIPRNEAFCMELAQRSGFSIPNSKIMKIGGHELFVVDRYDRQELNKEVVRIHQEDFCQAMGYPAERKYQETGGPGFVECRELIDEYLSNQGVINRLLFIRMMVFNYIIGNHDAHGKNFSILHNNGFELAPFYDLVSTQVYPLDNKFAMAIGRTFRLDRIKEHSFEVFAKDMNVRPNLLISLINEGCKTVENEVDGLIAEHERNYGEAKIYEDLNGIIKSNTIQLQSFFR
;
A
#
# COMPACT_ATOMS: atom_id res chain seq x y z
N MET A 1 -22.90 20.30 13.39
CA MET A 1 -22.08 19.23 12.80
C MET A 1 -22.56 17.94 13.43
N THR A 2 -23.00 17.00 12.65
CA THR A 2 -23.36 15.66 13.12
C THR A 2 -22.09 14.94 13.51
N ASP A 3 -22.02 14.35 14.71
CA ASP A 3 -20.85 13.52 15.13
C ASP A 3 -20.92 12.11 14.48
N ARG A 4 -21.39 12.05 13.22
CA ARG A 4 -21.59 10.82 12.47
C ARG A 4 -21.21 10.95 11.00
N LEU A 5 -20.54 9.92 10.46
CA LEU A 5 -20.19 9.77 9.05
C LEU A 5 -20.94 8.57 8.46
N GLN A 6 -21.28 8.66 7.17
CA GLN A 6 -21.81 7.56 6.37
C GLN A 6 -20.66 6.83 5.70
N ILE A 7 -20.74 5.50 5.66
CA ILE A 7 -19.83 4.63 4.91
C ILE A 7 -20.58 4.12 3.69
N ILE A 8 -20.05 4.40 2.53
CA ILE A 8 -20.66 4.06 1.26
C ILE A 8 -19.71 3.14 0.46
N TRP A 9 -20.26 2.08 -0.10
CA TRP A 9 -19.57 1.17 -1.00
C TRP A 9 -20.37 1.05 -2.30
N ASN A 10 -19.80 1.50 -3.42
CA ASN A 10 -20.45 1.46 -4.74
C ASN A 10 -21.90 1.98 -4.71
N LYS A 11 -22.08 3.21 -4.24
CA LYS A 11 -23.37 3.93 -4.16
C LYS A 11 -24.37 3.35 -3.13
N ARG A 12 -23.96 2.41 -2.28
CA ARG A 12 -24.83 1.80 -1.27
C ARG A 12 -24.32 2.11 0.13
N LEU A 13 -25.25 2.46 1.04
CA LEU A 13 -24.94 2.68 2.45
C LEU A 13 -24.55 1.35 3.11
N VAL A 14 -23.32 1.25 3.57
CA VAL A 14 -22.81 0.11 4.33
C VAL A 14 -23.15 0.22 5.80
N GLY A 15 -22.98 1.42 6.36
CA GLY A 15 -23.15 1.67 7.77
C GLY A 15 -22.73 3.08 8.16
N THR A 16 -22.54 3.29 9.45
CA THR A 16 -22.17 4.60 10.01
C THR A 16 -20.97 4.51 10.95
N LEU A 17 -20.24 5.61 11.04
CA LEU A 17 -19.19 5.85 12.03
C LEU A 17 -19.63 6.94 12.98
N ASP A 18 -19.81 6.59 14.25
CA ASP A 18 -20.04 7.57 15.32
C ASP A 18 -18.68 8.06 15.88
N ARG A 19 -18.58 9.36 16.16
CA ARG A 19 -17.43 9.94 16.85
C ARG A 19 -17.37 9.43 18.29
N HIS A 20 -16.20 9.02 18.73
CA HIS A 20 -15.94 8.60 20.10
C HIS A 20 -14.86 9.47 20.76
N LYS A 21 -14.70 9.35 22.08
CA LYS A 21 -13.71 10.11 22.86
C LYS A 21 -12.31 9.99 22.24
N LYS A 22 -11.57 11.11 22.25
CA LYS A 22 -10.20 11.23 21.72
C LYS A 22 -10.10 10.98 20.21
N GLY A 23 -11.16 11.31 19.44
CA GLY A 23 -11.19 11.19 17.99
C GLY A 23 -11.23 9.74 17.46
N ARG A 24 -11.44 8.74 18.32
CA ARG A 24 -11.70 7.36 17.89
C ARG A 24 -13.09 7.27 17.24
N VAL A 25 -13.33 6.19 16.53
CA VAL A 25 -14.59 5.93 15.83
C VAL A 25 -15.25 4.64 16.28
N VAL A 26 -16.57 4.57 16.17
CA VAL A 26 -17.39 3.39 16.43
C VAL A 26 -18.19 3.06 15.19
N PHE A 27 -17.95 1.93 14.59
CA PHE A 27 -18.61 1.46 13.38
C PHE A 27 -19.85 0.61 13.70
N GLN A 28 -20.88 0.78 12.89
CA GLN A 28 -22.06 -0.09 12.88
C GLN A 28 -22.56 -0.27 11.44
N TYR A 29 -22.81 -1.52 11.06
CA TYR A 29 -23.45 -1.83 9.78
C TYR A 29 -24.91 -1.34 9.73
N SER A 30 -25.37 -0.94 8.55
CA SER A 30 -26.79 -0.70 8.29
C SER A 30 -27.57 -2.01 8.27
N GLN A 31 -28.84 -1.96 8.64
CA GLN A 31 -29.71 -3.15 8.62
C GLN A 31 -29.86 -3.71 7.21
N ASP A 32 -30.01 -2.84 6.19
CA ASP A 32 -30.12 -3.23 4.77
C ASP A 32 -28.88 -3.99 4.27
N TRP A 33 -27.67 -3.57 4.71
CA TRP A 33 -26.42 -4.24 4.32
C TRP A 33 -26.33 -5.66 4.88
N ILE A 34 -26.75 -5.86 6.14
CA ILE A 34 -26.77 -7.17 6.82
C ILE A 34 -27.80 -8.09 6.16
N GLU A 35 -29.02 -7.60 5.92
CA GLU A 35 -30.13 -8.40 5.35
C GLU A 35 -29.83 -8.88 3.94
N LYS A 36 -29.07 -8.12 3.17
CA LYS A 36 -28.62 -8.51 1.83
C LYS A 36 -27.42 -9.45 1.83
N GLN A 37 -26.94 -9.87 3.01
CA GLN A 37 -25.77 -10.73 3.17
C GLN A 37 -24.56 -10.24 2.35
N ALA A 38 -24.35 -8.92 2.33
CA ALA A 38 -23.27 -8.31 1.60
C ALA A 38 -21.90 -8.61 2.26
N SER A 39 -20.82 -8.45 1.51
CA SER A 39 -19.45 -8.65 2.02
C SER A 39 -19.16 -7.73 3.20
N PRO A 40 -18.40 -8.19 4.21
CA PRO A 40 -17.92 -7.32 5.27
C PRO A 40 -16.96 -6.25 4.72
N VAL A 41 -16.85 -5.11 5.38
CA VAL A 41 -15.86 -4.08 5.04
C VAL A 41 -14.44 -4.50 5.42
N SER A 42 -14.32 -5.48 6.31
CA SER A 42 -13.05 -6.07 6.72
C SER A 42 -13.28 -7.43 7.35
N LEU A 43 -12.28 -8.30 7.27
CA LEU A 43 -12.25 -9.56 8.00
C LEU A 43 -12.27 -9.34 9.53
N SER A 44 -11.67 -8.22 10.00
CA SER A 44 -11.74 -7.79 11.41
C SER A 44 -13.08 -7.16 11.81
N LEU A 45 -13.95 -6.85 10.85
CA LEU A 45 -15.26 -6.25 11.05
C LEU A 45 -16.36 -7.11 10.38
N PRO A 46 -16.59 -8.37 10.82
CA PRO A 46 -17.60 -9.25 10.23
C PRO A 46 -19.01 -8.66 10.36
N CYS A 47 -19.89 -8.93 9.38
CA CYS A 47 -21.27 -8.40 9.38
C CYS A 47 -22.04 -8.82 10.62
N ARG A 48 -22.50 -7.83 11.42
CA ARG A 48 -23.32 -8.02 12.62
C ARG A 48 -24.13 -6.76 12.93
N LYS A 49 -25.19 -6.92 13.75
CA LYS A 49 -26.07 -5.79 14.14
C LYS A 49 -25.47 -4.88 15.21
N GLU A 50 -24.65 -5.44 16.11
CA GLU A 50 -24.06 -4.74 17.22
C GLU A 50 -22.95 -3.79 16.75
N LYS A 51 -22.82 -2.66 17.45
CA LYS A 51 -21.69 -1.74 17.26
C LYS A 51 -20.35 -2.44 17.56
N PHE A 52 -19.35 -2.11 16.79
CA PHE A 52 -17.98 -2.55 17.08
C PHE A 52 -17.34 -1.69 18.17
N ALA A 53 -16.48 -2.31 18.98
CA ALA A 53 -15.71 -1.58 19.98
C ALA A 53 -14.84 -0.49 19.32
N PRO A 54 -14.63 0.66 20.00
CA PRO A 54 -13.84 1.77 19.43
C PRO A 54 -12.43 1.38 19.01
N ALA A 55 -11.79 0.44 19.71
CA ALA A 55 -10.43 0.00 19.36
C ALA A 55 -10.41 -0.75 18.01
N VAL A 56 -11.37 -1.66 17.79
CA VAL A 56 -11.46 -2.46 16.56
C VAL A 56 -11.85 -1.57 15.37
N SER A 57 -12.88 -0.72 15.55
CA SER A 57 -13.29 0.22 14.51
C SER A 57 -12.14 1.15 14.12
N THR A 58 -11.49 1.78 15.11
CA THR A 58 -10.40 2.73 14.85
C THR A 58 -9.23 2.03 14.15
N ALA A 59 -8.89 0.81 14.54
CA ALA A 59 -7.78 0.06 13.89
C ALA A 59 -8.01 -0.09 12.39
N PHE A 60 -9.22 -0.45 11.93
CA PHE A 60 -9.51 -0.54 10.50
C PHE A 60 -9.47 0.83 9.80
N PHE A 61 -10.24 1.80 10.30
CA PHE A 61 -10.42 3.08 9.62
C PHE A 61 -9.18 3.98 9.66
N GLU A 62 -8.36 3.88 10.69
CA GLU A 62 -7.10 4.60 10.78
C GLU A 62 -6.10 4.15 9.72
N ASN A 63 -6.11 2.88 9.36
CA ASN A 63 -5.25 2.32 8.31
C ASN A 63 -5.58 2.83 6.90
N LEU A 64 -6.71 3.49 6.68
CA LEU A 64 -7.04 4.19 5.43
C LEU A 64 -6.34 5.55 5.32
N LEU A 65 -5.79 6.10 6.41
CA LEU A 65 -5.35 7.48 6.52
C LEU A 65 -3.84 7.66 6.28
N PRO A 66 -3.39 8.84 5.85
CA PRO A 66 -1.98 9.17 5.75
C PRO A 66 -1.25 8.98 7.08
N GLU A 67 0.02 8.63 7.00
CA GLU A 67 0.88 8.37 8.15
C GLU A 67 1.97 9.45 8.32
N SER A 68 2.75 9.33 9.40
CA SER A 68 4.00 10.06 9.64
C SER A 68 3.88 11.59 9.49
N ASN A 69 4.75 12.20 8.71
CA ASN A 69 4.85 13.66 8.56
C ASN A 69 3.65 14.23 7.79
N THR A 70 3.16 13.56 6.76
CA THR A 70 1.97 14.00 6.00
C THR A 70 0.77 14.18 6.92
N ARG A 71 0.51 13.21 7.80
CA ARG A 71 -0.56 13.31 8.81
C ARG A 71 -0.37 14.50 9.74
N THR A 72 0.85 14.78 10.18
CA THR A 72 1.15 15.92 11.07
C THR A 72 0.91 17.25 10.37
N VAL A 73 1.35 17.41 9.12
CA VAL A 73 1.15 18.63 8.34
C VAL A 73 -0.32 18.89 8.05
N LEU A 74 -1.09 17.85 7.68
CA LEU A 74 -2.53 17.95 7.42
C LEU A 74 -3.29 18.35 8.70
N ALA A 75 -3.01 17.71 9.84
CA ALA A 75 -3.62 18.02 11.11
C ALA A 75 -3.38 19.49 11.51
N PHE A 76 -2.15 19.98 11.34
CA PHE A 76 -1.79 21.37 11.60
C PHE A 76 -2.55 22.34 10.68
N ARG A 77 -2.61 22.07 9.38
CA ARG A 77 -3.27 22.90 8.37
C ARG A 77 -4.77 23.01 8.61
N HIS A 78 -5.42 21.90 9.00
CA HIS A 78 -6.86 21.83 9.24
C HIS A 78 -7.24 22.05 10.71
N ARG A 79 -6.27 22.32 11.60
CA ARG A 79 -6.48 22.70 13.02
C ARG A 79 -7.20 21.64 13.86
N PHE A 80 -6.87 20.36 13.67
CA PHE A 80 -7.34 19.28 14.54
C PHE A 80 -6.18 18.41 15.05
N ASP A 81 -6.45 17.56 16.04
CA ASP A 81 -5.41 16.68 16.62
C ASP A 81 -5.01 15.59 15.59
N LYS A 82 -3.72 15.38 15.41
CA LYS A 82 -3.21 14.31 14.52
C LYS A 82 -3.67 12.90 14.91
N LYS A 83 -4.17 12.70 16.13
CA LYS A 83 -4.76 11.44 16.61
C LYS A 83 -6.28 11.36 16.40
N ASP A 84 -6.91 12.41 15.89
CA ASP A 84 -8.35 12.45 15.65
C ASP A 84 -8.70 11.75 14.34
N THR A 85 -8.85 10.43 14.39
CA THR A 85 -9.22 9.60 13.24
C THR A 85 -10.55 10.04 12.62
N TYR A 86 -11.53 10.44 13.45
CA TYR A 86 -12.82 10.95 12.95
C TYR A 86 -12.64 12.20 12.09
N ALA A 87 -11.91 13.21 12.57
CA ALA A 87 -11.68 14.44 11.83
C ALA A 87 -10.93 14.20 10.51
N PHE A 88 -9.97 13.29 10.50
CA PHE A 88 -9.30 12.91 9.26
C PHE A 88 -10.25 12.27 8.25
N LEU A 89 -11.11 11.34 8.68
CA LEU A 89 -12.08 10.68 7.80
C LEU A 89 -13.13 11.66 7.28
N GLU A 90 -13.58 12.59 8.11
CA GLU A 90 -14.51 13.65 7.73
C GLU A 90 -13.95 14.54 6.62
N HIS A 91 -12.65 14.84 6.65
CA HIS A 91 -11.99 15.73 5.68
C HIS A 91 -11.48 15.01 4.44
N PHE A 92 -11.02 13.76 4.57
CA PHE A 92 -10.23 13.07 3.55
C PHE A 92 -10.79 11.68 3.18
N GLY A 93 -11.96 11.30 3.70
CA GLY A 93 -12.52 9.95 3.51
C GLY A 93 -13.25 9.72 2.19
N GLU A 94 -13.36 10.71 1.30
CA GLU A 94 -14.24 10.62 0.13
C GLU A 94 -13.74 9.63 -0.95
N ASP A 95 -12.42 9.46 -1.13
CA ASP A 95 -11.81 8.43 -1.98
C ASP A 95 -10.67 7.72 -1.25
N CYS A 96 -10.97 6.64 -0.57
CA CYS A 96 -10.02 5.81 0.17
C CYS A 96 -9.41 4.70 -0.70
N ALA A 97 -8.46 3.96 -0.11
CA ALA A 97 -8.08 2.65 -0.61
C ALA A 97 -9.30 1.71 -0.57
N GLY A 98 -9.46 0.88 -1.59
CA GLY A 98 -10.63 0.04 -1.76
C GLY A 98 -11.85 0.80 -2.27
N ALA A 99 -13.04 0.33 -1.90
CA ALA A 99 -14.29 0.82 -2.46
C ALA A 99 -15.06 1.80 -1.55
N LEU A 100 -14.50 2.13 -0.37
CA LEU A 100 -15.21 2.94 0.60
C LEU A 100 -15.11 4.43 0.26
N SER A 101 -16.24 5.13 0.39
CA SER A 101 -16.34 6.58 0.51
C SER A 101 -16.94 6.89 1.87
N ILE A 102 -16.30 7.79 2.61
CA ILE A 102 -16.69 8.18 3.98
C ILE A 102 -17.01 9.67 3.94
N ILE A 103 -18.25 10.00 4.22
CA ILE A 103 -18.77 11.36 4.10
C ILE A 103 -19.62 11.75 5.33
N PRO A 104 -19.73 13.04 5.69
CA PRO A 104 -20.63 13.50 6.75
C PRO A 104 -22.09 13.08 6.50
N GLU A 105 -22.83 12.73 7.56
CA GLU A 105 -24.22 12.26 7.47
C GLU A 105 -25.18 13.34 6.93
N ASP A 106 -24.86 14.61 7.14
CA ASP A 106 -25.63 15.75 6.66
C ASP A 106 -25.33 16.15 5.20
N GLN A 107 -24.42 15.44 4.53
CA GLN A 107 -24.11 15.63 3.11
C GLN A 107 -24.72 14.51 2.27
N GLU A 108 -25.42 14.90 1.22
CA GLU A 108 -25.86 13.95 0.20
C GLU A 108 -24.71 13.64 -0.76
N PRO A 109 -24.38 12.35 -0.96
CA PRO A 109 -23.32 11.98 -1.90
C PRO A 109 -23.74 12.26 -3.33
N ASP A 110 -22.89 12.97 -4.07
CA ASP A 110 -23.06 13.14 -5.53
C ASP A 110 -22.33 12.00 -6.25
N PHE A 111 -23.11 11.09 -6.82
CA PHE A 111 -22.60 9.95 -7.60
C PHE A 111 -22.55 10.19 -9.11
N THR A 112 -22.64 11.44 -9.57
CA THR A 112 -22.47 11.78 -10.98
C THR A 112 -21.04 11.44 -11.43
N PRO A 113 -20.84 10.53 -12.40
CA PRO A 113 -19.49 10.11 -12.80
C PRO A 113 -18.79 11.17 -13.65
N GLY A 114 -17.46 11.12 -13.70
CA GLY A 114 -16.64 11.91 -14.63
C GLY A 114 -16.48 13.39 -14.25
N GLN A 115 -16.75 13.76 -13.01
CA GLN A 115 -16.56 15.12 -12.52
C GLN A 115 -15.13 15.28 -11.97
N TYR A 116 -14.26 15.92 -12.76
CA TYR A 116 -12.85 16.07 -12.43
C TYR A 116 -12.39 17.53 -12.57
N GLU A 117 -11.45 17.94 -11.74
CA GLU A 117 -10.73 19.20 -11.80
C GLU A 117 -9.31 18.97 -12.30
N ASN A 118 -8.87 19.73 -13.29
CA ASN A 118 -7.49 19.67 -13.78
C ASN A 118 -6.56 20.37 -12.78
N ILE A 119 -5.59 19.63 -12.25
CA ILE A 119 -4.61 20.10 -11.28
C ILE A 119 -3.19 20.12 -11.84
N THR A 120 -3.01 19.92 -13.14
CA THR A 120 -1.69 19.77 -13.76
C THR A 120 -0.73 20.91 -13.41
N GLN A 121 -1.19 22.15 -13.51
CA GLN A 121 -0.38 23.32 -13.19
C GLN A 121 -0.12 23.44 -11.67
N GLU A 122 -1.14 23.21 -10.84
CA GLU A 122 -1.02 23.21 -9.38
C GLU A 122 -0.03 22.12 -8.91
N LEU A 123 -0.03 20.96 -9.55
CA LEU A 123 0.91 19.87 -9.29
C LEU A 123 2.35 20.30 -9.59
N ILE A 124 2.62 20.95 -10.72
CA ILE A 124 3.96 21.45 -11.07
C ILE A 124 4.42 22.46 -10.02
N GLU A 125 3.59 23.42 -9.65
CA GLU A 125 3.93 24.42 -8.63
C GLU A 125 4.20 23.80 -7.25
N ALA A 126 3.48 22.73 -6.89
CA ALA A 126 3.73 21.99 -5.65
C ALA A 126 5.08 21.25 -5.68
N LEU A 127 5.40 20.62 -6.81
CA LEU A 127 6.69 19.95 -7.02
C LEU A 127 7.87 20.93 -6.97
N ASP A 128 7.71 22.11 -7.58
CA ASP A 128 8.71 23.19 -7.53
C ASP A 128 9.00 23.63 -6.07
N LYS A 129 7.93 23.84 -5.28
CA LYS A 129 8.08 24.17 -3.85
C LYS A 129 8.77 23.06 -3.07
N MET A 130 8.45 21.79 -3.35
CA MET A 130 9.10 20.65 -2.69
C MET A 130 10.60 20.59 -2.99
N LEU A 131 11.04 20.95 -4.19
CA LEU A 131 12.47 21.05 -4.51
C LEU A 131 13.17 22.19 -3.74
N LEU A 132 12.49 23.33 -3.54
CA LEU A 132 13.05 24.47 -2.82
C LEU A 132 13.24 24.18 -1.32
N ASP A 133 12.25 23.52 -0.68
CA ASP A 133 12.31 23.16 0.74
C ASP A 133 11.57 21.84 1.01
N PRO A 134 12.25 20.71 0.81
CA PRO A 134 11.63 19.37 0.94
C PRO A 134 11.25 19.00 2.38
N GLY A 135 11.79 19.68 3.37
CA GLY A 135 11.44 19.51 4.78
C GLY A 135 10.08 20.12 5.11
N ARG A 136 9.75 21.22 4.44
CA ARG A 136 8.56 22.04 4.71
C ARG A 136 7.36 21.67 3.84
N TYR A 137 7.59 21.44 2.55
CA TYR A 137 6.49 21.17 1.60
C TYR A 137 6.34 19.69 1.33
N LYS A 138 5.10 19.25 1.22
CA LYS A 138 4.69 17.88 0.88
C LYS A 138 3.63 17.95 -0.21
N LEU A 139 3.65 16.99 -1.13
CA LEU A 139 2.76 16.99 -2.30
C LEU A 139 1.29 17.08 -1.91
N TYR A 140 0.84 16.12 -1.11
CA TYR A 140 -0.57 16.02 -0.77
C TYR A 140 -1.11 17.26 -0.02
N PRO A 141 -0.46 17.80 1.01
CA PRO A 141 -0.92 19.02 1.67
C PRO A 141 -0.94 20.25 0.74
N GLU A 142 -0.13 20.33 -0.31
CA GLU A 142 -0.16 21.47 -1.23
C GLU A 142 -1.39 21.47 -2.16
N MET A 143 -2.07 20.33 -2.32
CA MET A 143 -3.29 20.21 -3.11
C MET A 143 -4.50 20.76 -2.34
N LYS A 144 -5.07 21.88 -2.77
CA LYS A 144 -6.10 22.62 -2.03
C LYS A 144 -7.43 21.87 -1.90
N HIS A 145 -7.77 21.03 -2.87
CA HIS A 145 -9.07 20.36 -2.99
C HIS A 145 -8.99 18.83 -2.84
N ALA A 146 -7.84 18.30 -2.41
CA ALA A 146 -7.69 16.86 -2.23
C ALA A 146 -8.45 16.38 -0.99
N LYS A 147 -9.58 15.69 -1.22
CA LYS A 147 -10.37 15.01 -0.18
C LYS A 147 -10.12 13.50 -0.15
N LEU A 148 -8.90 13.10 -0.41
CA LEU A 148 -8.51 11.75 -0.75
C LEU A 148 -7.62 11.19 0.36
N SER A 149 -7.70 9.90 0.63
CA SER A 149 -6.89 9.27 1.66
C SER A 149 -6.21 8.01 1.14
N LEU A 150 -4.88 7.96 1.28
CA LEU A 150 -4.10 6.74 1.09
C LEU A 150 -3.13 6.57 2.25
N ALA A 151 -3.07 5.35 2.75
CA ALA A 151 -2.14 4.92 3.78
C ALA A 151 -0.67 5.00 3.33
N GLY A 152 0.24 5.07 4.31
CA GLY A 152 1.68 4.96 4.14
C GLY A 152 2.43 6.23 4.50
N ALA A 153 3.75 6.07 4.67
CA ALA A 153 4.66 7.11 5.15
C ALA A 153 5.25 7.97 4.02
N GLN A 154 5.39 7.39 2.82
CA GLN A 154 5.90 8.08 1.64
C GLN A 154 4.88 9.11 1.14
N ASP A 155 5.37 10.28 0.72
CA ASP A 155 4.52 11.31 0.12
C ASP A 155 3.97 10.81 -1.22
N LYS A 156 2.66 10.85 -1.36
CA LYS A 156 1.94 10.33 -2.52
C LYS A 156 0.62 11.08 -2.72
N LEU A 157 0.14 11.10 -3.95
CA LEU A 157 -1.15 11.69 -4.29
C LEU A 157 -1.93 10.74 -5.22
N PRO A 158 -3.15 10.32 -4.85
CA PRO A 158 -4.04 9.65 -5.79
C PRO A 158 -4.60 10.67 -6.78
N VAL A 159 -4.62 10.29 -8.07
CA VAL A 159 -5.05 11.16 -9.17
C VAL A 159 -5.81 10.37 -10.23
N TYR A 160 -6.63 11.05 -11.02
CA TYR A 160 -7.08 10.57 -12.31
C TYR A 160 -6.16 11.13 -13.40
N ILE A 161 -5.65 10.27 -14.29
CA ILE A 161 -4.75 10.66 -15.38
C ILE A 161 -5.44 10.47 -16.72
N LYS A 162 -5.39 11.50 -17.57
CA LYS A 162 -5.83 11.42 -18.97
C LYS A 162 -4.75 11.99 -19.88
N GLY A 163 -4.07 11.11 -20.62
CA GLY A 163 -2.89 11.48 -21.40
C GLY A 163 -1.76 11.98 -20.49
N THR A 164 -1.39 13.25 -20.61
CA THR A 164 -0.36 13.92 -19.80
C THR A 164 -0.95 14.86 -18.74
N GLN A 165 -2.27 14.86 -18.58
CA GLN A 165 -2.96 15.75 -17.66
C GLN A 165 -3.39 15.02 -16.39
N PHE A 166 -3.32 15.72 -15.24
CA PHE A 166 -3.63 15.20 -13.91
C PHE A 166 -4.87 15.88 -13.36
N TYR A 167 -5.73 15.09 -12.73
CA TYR A 167 -7.02 15.57 -12.23
C TYR A 167 -7.32 15.03 -10.84
N LEU A 168 -8.12 15.78 -10.07
CA LEU A 168 -8.73 15.31 -8.83
C LEU A 168 -10.25 15.14 -9.00
N PRO A 169 -10.88 14.15 -8.36
CA PRO A 169 -12.33 14.03 -8.28
C PRO A 169 -12.96 15.25 -7.61
N LYS A 170 -14.11 15.71 -8.13
CA LYS A 170 -14.93 16.79 -7.52
C LYS A 170 -16.05 16.26 -6.64
N ASN A 171 -16.39 14.97 -6.77
CA ASN A 171 -17.51 14.35 -6.06
C ASN A 171 -17.26 12.86 -5.82
N SER A 172 -18.11 12.22 -5.03
CA SER A 172 -18.00 10.80 -4.67
C SER A 172 -18.27 9.85 -5.86
N GLY A 173 -18.88 10.30 -6.94
CA GLY A 173 -19.12 9.53 -8.17
C GLY A 173 -17.91 9.39 -9.07
N SER A 174 -16.88 10.17 -8.81
CA SER A 174 -15.62 10.14 -9.55
C SER A 174 -14.52 9.50 -8.69
N ALA A 175 -13.63 8.73 -9.30
CA ALA A 175 -12.57 8.02 -8.56
C ALA A 175 -11.21 8.29 -9.21
N THR A 176 -10.16 8.30 -8.39
CA THR A 176 -8.78 8.32 -8.88
C THR A 176 -8.41 6.97 -9.47
N THR A 177 -7.51 6.94 -10.44
CA THR A 177 -7.09 5.73 -11.16
C THR A 177 -5.62 5.39 -10.97
N HIS A 178 -4.83 6.35 -10.51
CA HIS A 178 -3.38 6.22 -10.34
C HIS A 178 -2.96 6.80 -8.99
N ILE A 179 -1.77 6.39 -8.56
CA ILE A 179 -1.04 7.00 -7.46
C ILE A 179 0.25 7.57 -8.04
N ILE A 180 0.54 8.83 -7.74
CA ILE A 180 1.83 9.44 -8.07
C ILE A 180 2.67 9.60 -6.80
N LYS A 181 3.98 9.32 -6.94
CA LYS A 181 4.97 9.47 -5.87
C LYS A 181 6.13 10.34 -6.40
N PRO A 182 6.38 11.49 -5.81
CA PRO A 182 7.45 12.39 -6.22
C PRO A 182 8.80 11.94 -5.68
N ILE A 183 9.86 12.59 -6.16
CA ILE A 183 11.19 12.50 -5.55
C ILE A 183 11.12 12.97 -4.10
N ASN A 184 11.77 12.24 -3.21
CA ASN A 184 11.90 12.60 -1.80
C ASN A 184 13.34 13.04 -1.53
N ALA A 185 13.51 14.21 -0.90
CA ALA A 185 14.84 14.76 -0.60
C ALA A 185 15.74 13.87 0.25
N GLY A 186 15.16 12.98 1.05
CA GLY A 186 15.93 12.01 1.86
C GLY A 186 16.34 10.75 1.09
N PHE A 187 15.77 10.51 -0.11
CA PHE A 187 15.97 9.30 -0.89
C PHE A 187 16.11 9.66 -2.37
N THR A 188 17.36 9.83 -2.80
CA THR A 188 17.66 10.12 -4.20
C THR A 188 17.17 9.00 -5.10
N ASP A 189 16.63 9.36 -6.27
CA ASP A 189 16.16 8.44 -7.30
C ASP A 189 15.10 7.40 -6.86
N ILE A 190 14.34 7.67 -5.79
CA ILE A 190 13.32 6.73 -5.30
C ILE A 190 12.27 6.37 -6.37
N PRO A 191 11.82 7.27 -7.28
CA PRO A 191 10.94 6.89 -8.37
C PRO A 191 11.56 5.86 -9.32
N ARG A 192 12.85 5.96 -9.59
CA ARG A 192 13.59 5.01 -10.44
C ARG A 192 13.81 3.67 -9.74
N ASN A 193 14.12 3.70 -8.44
CA ASN A 193 14.24 2.51 -7.61
C ASN A 193 12.94 1.71 -7.59
N GLU A 194 11.81 2.36 -7.28
CA GLU A 194 10.50 1.70 -7.22
C GLU A 194 10.07 1.18 -8.59
N ALA A 195 10.21 1.97 -9.65
CA ALA A 195 9.89 1.54 -11.01
C ALA A 195 10.69 0.30 -11.42
N PHE A 196 12.00 0.30 -11.14
CA PHE A 196 12.88 -0.83 -11.42
C PHE A 196 12.47 -2.09 -10.64
N CYS A 197 12.26 -1.98 -9.33
CA CYS A 197 11.90 -3.13 -8.49
C CYS A 197 10.51 -3.70 -8.86
N MET A 198 9.53 -2.84 -9.19
CA MET A 198 8.22 -3.26 -9.65
C MET A 198 8.32 -4.00 -11.00
N GLU A 199 9.07 -3.47 -11.95
CA GLU A 199 9.24 -4.13 -13.26
C GLU A 199 10.04 -5.44 -13.14
N LEU A 200 11.07 -5.49 -12.31
CA LEU A 200 11.82 -6.73 -12.03
C LEU A 200 10.91 -7.79 -11.40
N ALA A 201 10.00 -7.41 -10.51
CA ALA A 201 9.00 -8.31 -9.95
C ALA A 201 8.04 -8.85 -11.02
N GLN A 202 7.58 -8.00 -11.95
CA GLN A 202 6.74 -8.42 -13.06
C GLN A 202 7.45 -9.46 -13.94
N ARG A 203 8.72 -9.20 -14.32
CA ARG A 203 9.55 -10.14 -15.09
C ARG A 203 9.84 -11.43 -14.32
N SER A 204 9.83 -11.38 -13.00
CA SER A 204 9.93 -12.54 -12.11
C SER A 204 8.62 -13.31 -11.95
N GLY A 205 7.56 -12.94 -12.68
CA GLY A 205 6.27 -13.64 -12.73
C GLY A 205 5.29 -13.28 -11.63
N PHE A 206 5.47 -12.14 -10.95
CA PHE A 206 4.49 -11.65 -9.99
C PHE A 206 3.41 -10.80 -10.67
N SER A 207 2.19 -10.86 -10.14
CA SER A 207 1.12 -9.92 -10.49
C SER A 207 1.41 -8.58 -9.83
N ILE A 208 1.64 -7.55 -10.65
CA ILE A 208 2.05 -6.20 -10.24
C ILE A 208 1.15 -5.20 -10.95
N PRO A 209 0.71 -4.11 -10.30
CA PRO A 209 0.04 -3.00 -10.98
C PRO A 209 0.98 -2.38 -12.03
N ASN A 210 0.42 -1.95 -13.17
CA ASN A 210 1.25 -1.24 -14.15
C ASN A 210 1.85 0.01 -13.52
N SER A 211 3.11 0.25 -13.80
CA SER A 211 3.81 1.42 -13.28
C SER A 211 4.80 1.96 -14.31
N LYS A 212 5.15 3.24 -14.16
CA LYS A 212 6.10 3.93 -15.05
C LYS A 212 6.66 5.18 -14.38
N ILE A 213 7.75 5.69 -14.93
CA ILE A 213 8.23 7.03 -14.65
C ILE A 213 7.59 8.00 -15.65
N MET A 214 6.98 9.06 -15.16
CA MET A 214 6.47 10.17 -15.98
C MET A 214 7.23 11.45 -15.66
N LYS A 215 7.42 12.30 -16.70
CA LYS A 215 8.02 13.64 -16.53
C LYS A 215 6.94 14.71 -16.69
N ILE A 216 6.88 15.63 -15.75
CA ILE A 216 5.98 16.78 -15.77
C ILE A 216 6.72 18.02 -15.22
N GLY A 217 6.70 19.13 -15.94
CA GLY A 217 7.38 20.37 -15.50
C GLY A 217 8.86 20.20 -15.18
N GLY A 218 9.54 19.19 -15.76
CA GLY A 218 10.93 18.86 -15.44
C GLY A 218 11.13 17.89 -14.27
N HIS A 219 10.05 17.54 -13.56
CA HIS A 219 10.08 16.58 -12.42
C HIS A 219 9.83 15.15 -12.89
N GLU A 220 10.53 14.19 -12.30
CA GLU A 220 10.24 12.76 -12.46
C GLU A 220 9.29 12.31 -11.34
N LEU A 221 8.23 11.59 -11.73
CA LEU A 221 7.26 10.98 -10.84
C LEU A 221 7.22 9.48 -11.10
N PHE A 222 7.20 8.67 -10.04
CA PHE A 222 6.71 7.31 -10.16
C PHE A 222 5.19 7.33 -10.20
N VAL A 223 4.61 6.67 -11.21
CA VAL A 223 3.17 6.57 -11.43
C VAL A 223 2.80 5.12 -11.46
N VAL A 224 1.83 4.72 -10.65
CA VAL A 224 1.33 3.35 -10.59
C VAL A 224 -0.18 3.32 -10.70
N ASP A 225 -0.70 2.36 -11.47
CA ASP A 225 -2.14 2.12 -11.59
C ASP A 225 -2.70 1.67 -10.24
N ARG A 226 -3.89 2.13 -9.91
CA ARG A 226 -4.66 1.60 -8.78
C ARG A 226 -5.30 0.28 -9.18
N TYR A 227 -4.81 -0.84 -8.64
CA TYR A 227 -5.38 -2.16 -8.90
C TYR A 227 -6.79 -2.37 -8.31
N ASP A 228 -7.17 -1.51 -7.37
CA ASP A 228 -8.51 -1.45 -6.78
C ASP A 228 -9.48 -0.56 -7.57
N ARG A 229 -9.15 -0.29 -8.84
CA ARG A 229 -9.96 0.48 -9.80
C ARG A 229 -10.08 -0.29 -11.10
N GLN A 230 -11.28 -0.29 -11.67
CA GLN A 230 -11.56 -0.91 -12.95
C GLN A 230 -12.40 0.04 -13.82
N GLU A 231 -11.99 0.28 -15.03
CA GLU A 231 -12.79 1.05 -15.98
C GLU A 231 -13.82 0.12 -16.65
N LEU A 232 -15.11 0.39 -16.42
CA LEU A 232 -16.23 -0.31 -17.03
C LEU A 232 -17.19 0.71 -17.64
N ASN A 233 -17.50 0.58 -18.93
CA ASN A 233 -18.44 1.46 -19.64
C ASN A 233 -18.13 2.96 -19.48
N LYS A 234 -16.86 3.34 -19.44
CA LYS A 234 -16.35 4.70 -19.21
C LYS A 234 -16.58 5.24 -17.77
N GLU A 235 -16.98 4.41 -16.86
CA GLU A 235 -17.01 4.71 -15.42
C GLU A 235 -15.88 3.97 -14.71
N VAL A 236 -15.30 4.60 -13.70
CA VAL A 236 -14.31 3.96 -12.83
C VAL A 236 -15.03 3.30 -11.65
N VAL A 237 -15.03 1.97 -11.63
CA VAL A 237 -15.59 1.17 -10.55
C VAL A 237 -14.51 0.90 -9.51
N ARG A 238 -14.89 1.00 -8.23
CA ARG A 238 -14.02 0.71 -7.09
C ARG A 238 -14.15 -0.76 -6.69
N ILE A 239 -13.02 -1.46 -6.58
CA ILE A 239 -12.93 -2.80 -6.02
C ILE A 239 -12.49 -2.67 -4.57
N HIS A 240 -13.18 -3.32 -3.66
CA HIS A 240 -12.82 -3.22 -2.26
C HIS A 240 -11.56 -4.02 -1.94
N GLN A 241 -10.73 -3.45 -1.05
CA GLN A 241 -9.52 -4.07 -0.54
C GLN A 241 -9.30 -3.68 0.91
N GLU A 242 -8.51 -4.48 1.58
CA GLU A 242 -7.95 -4.20 2.90
C GLU A 242 -6.52 -4.70 3.00
N ASP A 243 -5.63 -3.98 3.69
CA ASP A 243 -4.29 -4.48 3.98
C ASP A 243 -4.32 -5.54 5.11
N PHE A 244 -3.23 -6.30 5.28
CA PHE A 244 -3.18 -7.36 6.29
C PHE A 244 -3.29 -6.82 7.72
N CYS A 245 -2.84 -5.59 7.99
CA CYS A 245 -3.08 -4.97 9.30
C CYS A 245 -4.57 -4.70 9.54
N GLN A 246 -5.29 -4.20 8.52
CA GLN A 246 -6.75 -4.02 8.58
C GLN A 246 -7.46 -5.35 8.79
N ALA A 247 -7.13 -6.36 7.98
CA ALA A 247 -7.74 -7.68 8.04
C ALA A 247 -7.59 -8.36 9.40
N MET A 248 -6.44 -8.17 10.04
CA MET A 248 -6.13 -8.72 11.36
C MET A 248 -6.45 -7.79 12.54
N GLY A 249 -6.93 -6.56 12.28
CA GLY A 249 -7.30 -5.58 13.31
C GLY A 249 -6.10 -4.92 14.02
N TYR A 250 -4.93 -4.88 13.40
CA TYR A 250 -3.77 -4.15 13.91
C TYR A 250 -3.90 -2.65 13.65
N PRO A 251 -3.65 -1.78 14.63
CA PRO A 251 -3.60 -0.34 14.41
C PRO A 251 -2.40 0.05 13.55
N ALA A 252 -2.49 1.18 12.83
CA ALA A 252 -1.49 1.64 11.87
C ALA A 252 -0.07 1.78 12.46
N GLU A 253 0.04 2.12 13.73
CA GLU A 253 1.32 2.21 14.45
C GLU A 253 2.00 0.86 14.71
N ARG A 254 1.26 -0.26 14.58
CA ARG A 254 1.76 -1.63 14.76
C ARG A 254 1.85 -2.38 13.44
N LYS A 255 2.43 -1.76 12.43
CA LYS A 255 2.62 -2.41 11.13
C LYS A 255 3.88 -3.27 11.05
N TYR A 256 4.86 -3.05 11.93
CA TYR A 256 6.10 -3.81 12.03
C TYR A 256 6.01 -4.87 13.13
N GLN A 257 6.51 -6.06 12.87
CA GLN A 257 6.50 -7.16 13.85
C GLN A 257 7.28 -6.80 15.13
N GLU A 258 8.41 -6.08 15.03
CA GLU A 258 9.22 -5.66 16.19
C GLU A 258 8.41 -4.78 17.16
N THR A 259 7.40 -4.04 16.67
CA THR A 259 6.52 -3.19 17.49
C THR A 259 5.19 -3.86 17.85
N GLY A 260 5.07 -5.17 17.64
CA GLY A 260 3.87 -5.95 17.96
C GLY A 260 2.84 -5.99 16.82
N GLY A 261 3.28 -5.78 15.59
CA GLY A 261 2.49 -6.01 14.37
C GLY A 261 2.59 -7.46 13.88
N PRO A 262 2.00 -7.77 12.71
CA PRO A 262 2.01 -9.12 12.18
C PRO A 262 3.39 -9.55 11.68
N GLY A 263 3.72 -10.81 11.92
CA GLY A 263 4.84 -11.51 11.32
C GLY A 263 4.37 -12.53 10.27
N PHE A 264 5.30 -13.36 9.80
CA PHE A 264 5.00 -14.35 8.76
C PHE A 264 3.98 -15.41 9.21
N VAL A 265 3.94 -15.76 10.50
CA VAL A 265 2.99 -16.75 11.04
C VAL A 265 1.58 -16.22 10.94
N GLU A 266 1.32 -15.01 11.43
CA GLU A 266 0.01 -14.37 11.40
C GLU A 266 -0.45 -14.13 9.96
N CYS A 267 0.46 -13.71 9.06
CA CYS A 267 0.16 -13.55 7.63
C CYS A 267 -0.22 -14.88 6.98
N ARG A 268 0.51 -15.96 7.28
CA ARG A 268 0.17 -17.31 6.81
C ARG A 268 -1.20 -17.78 7.30
N GLU A 269 -1.49 -17.57 8.59
CA GLU A 269 -2.79 -17.93 9.18
C GLU A 269 -3.93 -17.20 8.51
N LEU A 270 -3.79 -15.89 8.25
CA LEU A 270 -4.74 -15.10 7.49
C LEU A 270 -4.97 -15.67 6.07
N ILE A 271 -3.88 -16.01 5.36
CA ILE A 271 -3.95 -16.60 4.02
C ILE A 271 -4.66 -17.96 4.06
N ASP A 272 -4.29 -18.82 5.00
CA ASP A 272 -4.85 -20.17 5.12
C ASP A 272 -6.35 -20.16 5.48
N GLU A 273 -6.78 -19.22 6.30
CA GLU A 273 -8.16 -19.11 6.76
C GLU A 273 -9.08 -18.50 5.69
N TYR A 274 -8.69 -17.38 5.10
CA TYR A 274 -9.60 -16.60 4.25
C TYR A 274 -9.36 -16.75 2.76
N LEU A 275 -8.15 -17.13 2.32
CA LEU A 275 -7.82 -17.35 0.92
C LEU A 275 -7.79 -18.85 0.57
N SER A 276 -8.58 -19.65 1.29
CA SER A 276 -8.52 -21.13 1.30
C SER A 276 -8.78 -21.79 -0.07
N ASN A 277 -9.56 -21.17 -0.97
CA ASN A 277 -9.80 -21.70 -2.31
C ASN A 277 -8.50 -21.95 -3.10
N GLN A 278 -7.43 -21.20 -2.80
CA GLN A 278 -6.08 -21.35 -3.34
C GLN A 278 -5.01 -21.24 -2.23
N GLY A 279 -5.34 -21.63 -1.01
CA GLY A 279 -4.52 -21.37 0.18
C GLY A 279 -3.06 -21.78 0.05
N VAL A 280 -2.80 -22.99 -0.47
CA VAL A 280 -1.41 -23.44 -0.71
C VAL A 280 -0.71 -22.61 -1.77
N ILE A 281 -1.39 -22.27 -2.87
CA ILE A 281 -0.82 -21.45 -3.97
C ILE A 281 -0.51 -20.04 -3.44
N ASN A 282 -1.44 -19.41 -2.71
CA ASN A 282 -1.27 -18.10 -2.14
C ASN A 282 -0.14 -18.07 -1.09
N ARG A 283 0.00 -19.11 -0.29
CA ARG A 283 1.11 -19.26 0.66
C ARG A 283 2.45 -19.36 -0.06
N LEU A 284 2.55 -20.18 -1.10
CA LEU A 284 3.78 -20.29 -1.91
C LEU A 284 4.11 -18.97 -2.61
N LEU A 285 3.10 -18.26 -3.12
CA LEU A 285 3.26 -16.94 -3.71
C LEU A 285 3.78 -15.92 -2.68
N PHE A 286 3.24 -15.94 -1.46
CA PHE A 286 3.71 -15.09 -0.36
C PHE A 286 5.17 -15.39 0.04
N ILE A 287 5.56 -16.68 0.09
CA ILE A 287 6.97 -17.09 0.31
C ILE A 287 7.87 -16.58 -0.82
N ARG A 288 7.47 -16.75 -2.09
CA ARG A 288 8.22 -16.23 -3.24
C ARG A 288 8.39 -14.72 -3.17
N MET A 289 7.36 -13.98 -2.74
CA MET A 289 7.45 -12.53 -2.55
C MET A 289 8.42 -12.17 -1.42
N MET A 290 8.45 -12.93 -0.31
CA MET A 290 9.44 -12.74 0.75
C MET A 290 10.87 -12.93 0.21
N VAL A 291 11.10 -13.99 -0.57
CA VAL A 291 12.40 -14.24 -1.23
C VAL A 291 12.78 -13.09 -2.15
N PHE A 292 11.83 -12.59 -2.96
CA PHE A 292 12.05 -11.46 -3.84
C PHE A 292 12.41 -10.18 -3.06
N ASN A 293 11.65 -9.86 -2.00
CA ASN A 293 11.96 -8.72 -1.13
C ASN A 293 13.36 -8.82 -0.50
N TYR A 294 13.79 -10.03 -0.11
CA TYR A 294 15.15 -10.26 0.35
C TYR A 294 16.18 -9.95 -0.74
N ILE A 295 15.98 -10.48 -1.96
CA ILE A 295 16.91 -10.31 -3.08
C ILE A 295 17.07 -8.84 -3.45
N ILE A 296 15.98 -8.08 -3.56
CA ILE A 296 16.05 -6.64 -3.90
C ILE A 296 16.48 -5.76 -2.71
N GLY A 297 16.63 -6.31 -1.50
CA GLY A 297 16.94 -5.55 -0.30
C GLY A 297 15.80 -4.63 0.15
N ASN A 298 14.54 -5.07 -0.02
CA ASN A 298 13.38 -4.38 0.56
C ASN A 298 13.18 -4.81 2.01
N HIS A 299 13.64 -4.01 2.95
CA HIS A 299 13.51 -4.28 4.38
C HIS A 299 12.20 -3.74 4.98
N ASP A 300 11.42 -2.95 4.20
CA ASP A 300 10.19 -2.30 4.66
C ASP A 300 8.90 -3.08 4.29
N ALA A 301 9.02 -4.35 3.92
CA ALA A 301 7.88 -5.21 3.57
C ALA A 301 7.08 -5.62 4.83
N HIS A 302 6.29 -4.69 5.37
CA HIS A 302 5.45 -4.87 6.56
C HIS A 302 4.01 -5.27 6.22
N GLY A 303 3.17 -5.54 7.26
CA GLY A 303 1.80 -6.01 7.07
C GLY A 303 0.90 -5.14 6.17
N LYS A 304 1.18 -3.85 6.03
CA LYS A 304 0.42 -2.95 5.15
C LYS A 304 0.85 -2.98 3.68
N ASN A 305 1.92 -3.70 3.34
CA ASN A 305 2.39 -3.88 1.95
C ASN A 305 1.78 -5.12 1.27
N PHE A 306 0.88 -5.81 1.97
CA PHE A 306 0.12 -6.94 1.46
C PHE A 306 -1.36 -6.68 1.66
N SER A 307 -2.19 -6.96 0.65
CA SER A 307 -3.63 -6.69 0.70
C SER A 307 -4.45 -7.85 0.18
N ILE A 308 -5.71 -7.86 0.58
CA ILE A 308 -6.76 -8.78 0.14
C ILE A 308 -7.77 -7.98 -0.67
N LEU A 309 -8.12 -8.46 -1.86
CA LEU A 309 -9.23 -7.97 -2.66
C LEU A 309 -10.52 -8.70 -2.28
N HIS A 310 -11.61 -7.95 -2.17
CA HIS A 310 -12.97 -8.48 -2.03
C HIS A 310 -13.65 -8.53 -3.41
N ASN A 311 -13.38 -9.60 -4.15
CA ASN A 311 -13.85 -9.79 -5.53
C ASN A 311 -14.54 -11.15 -5.68
N ASN A 312 -15.86 -11.21 -5.42
CA ASN A 312 -16.62 -12.47 -5.39
C ASN A 312 -16.02 -13.56 -4.48
N GLY A 313 -15.41 -13.14 -3.40
CA GLY A 313 -14.59 -13.90 -2.46
C GLY A 313 -13.42 -13.06 -2.02
N PHE A 314 -12.39 -13.72 -1.48
CA PHE A 314 -11.17 -13.07 -1.04
C PHE A 314 -9.99 -13.58 -1.89
N GLU A 315 -9.21 -12.64 -2.44
CA GLU A 315 -8.05 -12.93 -3.28
C GLU A 315 -6.85 -12.10 -2.79
N LEU A 316 -5.64 -12.65 -2.95
CA LEU A 316 -4.43 -11.88 -2.69
C LEU A 316 -4.33 -10.79 -3.75
N ALA A 317 -4.17 -9.53 -3.32
CA ALA A 317 -4.00 -8.40 -4.22
C ALA A 317 -2.68 -8.50 -5.00
N PRO A 318 -2.55 -7.85 -6.17
CA PRO A 318 -1.26 -7.63 -6.81
C PRO A 318 -0.27 -7.02 -5.82
N PHE A 319 1.01 -7.41 -5.87
CA PHE A 319 2.02 -6.86 -4.98
C PHE A 319 2.43 -5.45 -5.40
N TYR A 320 2.68 -4.61 -4.42
CA TYR A 320 2.96 -3.18 -4.60
C TYR A 320 4.00 -2.67 -3.60
N ASP A 321 4.46 -1.45 -3.77
CA ASP A 321 5.39 -0.76 -2.86
C ASP A 321 6.72 -1.52 -2.73
N LEU A 322 7.25 -1.98 -3.87
CA LEU A 322 8.51 -2.71 -3.96
C LEU A 322 9.65 -1.73 -4.19
N VAL A 323 10.46 -1.53 -3.17
CA VAL A 323 11.59 -0.58 -3.16
C VAL A 323 12.79 -1.23 -2.50
N SER A 324 13.97 -1.18 -3.11
CA SER A 324 15.19 -1.52 -2.40
C SER A 324 15.50 -0.45 -1.36
N THR A 325 15.21 -0.74 -0.09
CA THR A 325 15.54 0.17 1.02
C THR A 325 17.02 0.09 1.40
N GLN A 326 17.69 -1.02 1.06
CA GLN A 326 19.09 -1.27 1.36
C GLN A 326 20.05 -0.34 0.60
N VAL A 327 19.62 0.27 -0.52
CA VAL A 327 20.42 1.29 -1.24
C VAL A 327 20.59 2.58 -0.44
N TYR A 328 19.75 2.80 0.57
CA TYR A 328 19.77 4.00 1.41
C TYR A 328 20.44 3.74 2.75
N PRO A 329 20.99 4.76 3.43
CA PRO A 329 21.64 4.62 4.73
C PRO A 329 20.61 4.41 5.86
N LEU A 330 19.82 3.36 5.73
CA LEU A 330 18.80 2.93 6.70
C LEU A 330 19.30 1.73 7.52
N ASP A 331 18.61 1.42 8.63
CA ASP A 331 18.92 0.23 9.42
C ASP A 331 18.57 -1.04 8.62
N ASN A 332 19.51 -1.99 8.54
CA ASN A 332 19.37 -3.26 7.83
C ASN A 332 18.51 -4.25 8.65
N LYS A 333 17.26 -3.85 8.91
CA LYS A 333 16.28 -4.65 9.61
C LYS A 333 15.05 -4.91 8.76
N PHE A 334 14.68 -6.15 8.60
CA PHE A 334 13.42 -6.53 7.97
C PHE A 334 12.22 -6.15 8.85
N ALA A 335 11.13 -5.77 8.21
CA ALA A 335 9.86 -5.49 8.89
C ALA A 335 9.26 -6.72 9.57
N MET A 336 9.52 -7.91 9.02
CA MET A 336 9.12 -9.21 9.57
C MET A 336 10.35 -10.09 9.79
N ALA A 337 10.41 -10.80 10.92
CA ALA A 337 11.54 -11.64 11.29
C ALA A 337 11.64 -12.91 10.44
N ILE A 338 12.81 -13.16 9.86
CA ILE A 338 13.12 -14.43 9.21
C ILE A 338 13.78 -15.34 10.24
N GLY A 339 13.09 -16.40 10.66
CA GLY A 339 13.63 -17.34 11.64
C GLY A 339 14.07 -16.70 12.96
N ARG A 340 13.25 -15.79 13.50
CA ARG A 340 13.46 -15.10 14.78
C ARG A 340 14.46 -13.93 14.77
N THR A 341 14.99 -13.54 13.61
CA THR A 341 15.85 -12.35 13.49
C THR A 341 15.32 -11.35 12.46
N PHE A 342 15.40 -10.07 12.82
CA PHE A 342 15.10 -8.96 11.91
C PHE A 342 16.34 -8.51 11.14
N ARG A 343 17.53 -8.79 11.63
CA ARG A 343 18.78 -8.25 11.11
C ARG A 343 19.36 -9.12 10.01
N LEU A 344 19.62 -8.52 8.85
CA LEU A 344 20.20 -9.18 7.68
C LEU A 344 21.52 -9.90 8.02
N ASP A 345 22.41 -9.25 8.80
CA ASP A 345 23.72 -9.77 9.20
C ASP A 345 23.64 -10.96 10.17
N ARG A 346 22.47 -11.27 10.73
CA ARG A 346 22.23 -12.38 11.65
C ARG A 346 21.45 -13.53 11.05
N ILE A 347 20.98 -13.42 9.82
CA ILE A 347 20.30 -14.50 9.11
C ILE A 347 21.32 -15.58 8.77
N LYS A 348 20.97 -16.85 9.05
CA LYS A 348 21.78 -18.06 8.82
C LYS A 348 20.89 -19.15 8.23
N GLU A 349 21.46 -20.26 7.78
CA GLU A 349 20.73 -21.44 7.31
C GLU A 349 19.59 -21.85 8.26
N HIS A 350 19.89 -21.99 9.56
CA HIS A 350 18.88 -22.31 10.57
C HIS A 350 17.70 -21.31 10.63
N SER A 351 17.90 -20.06 10.23
CA SER A 351 16.81 -19.07 10.17
C SER A 351 15.77 -19.46 9.13
N PHE A 352 16.20 -20.07 8.03
CA PHE A 352 15.30 -20.56 6.97
C PHE A 352 14.62 -21.87 7.35
N GLU A 353 15.23 -22.73 8.15
CA GLU A 353 14.56 -23.92 8.72
C GLU A 353 13.39 -23.51 9.62
N VAL A 354 13.62 -22.53 10.51
CA VAL A 354 12.56 -21.96 11.35
C VAL A 354 11.49 -21.29 10.48
N PHE A 355 11.88 -20.51 9.47
CA PHE A 355 10.95 -19.87 8.55
C PHE A 355 10.11 -20.88 7.75
N ALA A 356 10.71 -21.98 7.27
CA ALA A 356 9.97 -23.05 6.61
C ALA A 356 8.88 -23.65 7.52
N LYS A 357 9.21 -23.84 8.82
CA LYS A 357 8.25 -24.29 9.83
C LYS A 357 7.15 -23.25 10.05
N ASP A 358 7.50 -21.98 10.21
CA ASP A 358 6.57 -20.88 10.39
C ASP A 358 5.60 -20.77 9.20
N MET A 359 6.07 -21.00 7.98
CA MET A 359 5.28 -21.00 6.74
C MET A 359 4.59 -22.34 6.44
N ASN A 360 4.74 -23.35 7.32
CA ASN A 360 4.18 -24.69 7.14
C ASN A 360 4.54 -25.32 5.77
N VAL A 361 5.81 -25.26 5.39
CA VAL A 361 6.37 -25.89 4.20
C VAL A 361 7.59 -26.76 4.53
N ARG A 362 7.89 -27.73 3.66
CA ARG A 362 9.10 -28.54 3.81
C ARG A 362 10.34 -27.70 3.51
N PRO A 363 11.45 -27.83 4.26
CA PRO A 363 12.68 -27.08 4.00
C PRO A 363 13.18 -27.19 2.56
N ASN A 364 13.16 -28.38 1.97
CA ASN A 364 13.59 -28.60 0.57
C ASN A 364 12.73 -27.80 -0.43
N LEU A 365 11.42 -27.62 -0.17
CA LEU A 365 10.57 -26.79 -1.01
C LEU A 365 10.97 -25.31 -0.88
N LEU A 366 11.22 -24.83 0.32
CA LEU A 366 11.70 -23.46 0.51
C LEU A 366 13.03 -23.21 -0.21
N ILE A 367 13.99 -24.14 -0.09
CA ILE A 367 15.29 -24.08 -0.81
C ILE A 367 15.06 -24.03 -2.33
N SER A 368 14.14 -24.84 -2.85
CA SER A 368 13.79 -24.81 -4.28
C SER A 368 13.23 -23.45 -4.70
N LEU A 369 12.33 -22.86 -3.92
CA LEU A 369 11.75 -21.53 -4.19
C LEU A 369 12.81 -20.42 -4.13
N ILE A 370 13.75 -20.49 -3.19
CA ILE A 370 14.88 -19.56 -3.08
C ILE A 370 15.76 -19.65 -4.33
N ASN A 371 16.17 -20.86 -4.72
CA ASN A 371 17.03 -21.07 -5.89
C ASN A 371 16.35 -20.64 -7.19
N GLU A 372 15.05 -20.91 -7.35
CA GLU A 372 14.24 -20.44 -8.49
C GLU A 372 14.20 -18.91 -8.51
N GLY A 373 13.89 -18.26 -7.39
CA GLY A 373 13.84 -16.80 -7.29
C GLY A 373 15.17 -16.14 -7.60
N CYS A 374 16.27 -16.65 -7.05
CA CYS A 374 17.63 -16.18 -7.34
C CYS A 374 17.94 -16.27 -8.85
N LYS A 375 17.72 -17.44 -9.44
CA LYS A 375 18.00 -17.67 -10.86
C LYS A 375 17.16 -16.77 -11.77
N THR A 376 15.89 -16.58 -11.44
CA THR A 376 14.99 -15.73 -12.24
C THR A 376 15.45 -14.28 -12.22
N VAL A 377 15.78 -13.75 -11.04
CA VAL A 377 16.25 -12.37 -10.90
C VAL A 377 17.62 -12.17 -11.57
N GLU A 378 18.55 -13.12 -11.43
CA GLU A 378 19.87 -13.08 -12.09
C GLU A 378 19.76 -13.01 -13.62
N ASN A 379 18.77 -13.68 -14.21
CA ASN A 379 18.56 -13.67 -15.65
C ASN A 379 18.00 -12.34 -16.17
N GLU A 380 17.24 -11.60 -15.35
CA GLU A 380 16.49 -10.40 -15.77
C GLU A 380 17.22 -9.10 -15.44
N VAL A 381 18.00 -9.05 -14.36
CA VAL A 381 18.49 -7.81 -13.76
C VAL A 381 19.37 -6.97 -14.71
N ASP A 382 20.35 -7.57 -15.37
CA ASP A 382 21.29 -6.82 -16.23
C ASP A 382 20.57 -6.28 -17.49
N GLY A 383 19.66 -7.07 -18.07
CA GLY A 383 18.84 -6.64 -19.22
C GLY A 383 17.89 -5.51 -18.87
N LEU A 384 17.27 -5.56 -17.70
CA LEU A 384 16.37 -4.52 -17.22
C LEU A 384 17.12 -3.21 -16.92
N ILE A 385 18.32 -3.28 -16.32
CA ILE A 385 19.17 -2.10 -16.11
C ILE A 385 19.46 -1.39 -17.44
N ALA A 386 19.94 -2.13 -18.44
CA ALA A 386 20.24 -1.56 -19.74
C ALA A 386 19.02 -0.93 -20.43
N GLU A 387 17.83 -1.45 -20.17
CA GLU A 387 16.57 -0.88 -20.67
C GLU A 387 16.19 0.40 -19.93
N HIS A 388 16.28 0.41 -18.60
CA HIS A 388 16.00 1.60 -17.78
C HIS A 388 16.96 2.74 -18.11
N GLU A 389 18.24 2.46 -18.29
CA GLU A 389 19.25 3.47 -18.69
C GLU A 389 18.95 4.07 -20.06
N ARG A 390 18.50 3.24 -21.03
CA ARG A 390 18.07 3.76 -22.35
C ARG A 390 16.83 4.65 -22.27
N ASN A 391 15.86 4.27 -21.41
CA ASN A 391 14.56 4.95 -21.32
C ASN A 391 14.61 6.21 -20.45
N TYR A 392 15.39 6.17 -19.38
CA TYR A 392 15.37 7.20 -18.32
C TYR A 392 16.72 7.87 -18.10
N GLY A 393 17.79 7.41 -18.78
CA GLY A 393 19.18 7.87 -18.63
C GLY A 393 19.94 7.11 -17.54
N GLU A 394 21.26 7.14 -17.66
CA GLU A 394 22.17 6.56 -16.67
C GLU A 394 21.95 7.20 -15.29
N ALA A 395 21.98 6.38 -14.25
CA ALA A 395 21.87 6.83 -12.87
C ALA A 395 22.58 5.85 -11.93
N LYS A 396 23.23 6.38 -10.90
CA LYS A 396 23.95 5.59 -9.90
C LYS A 396 23.06 4.56 -9.21
N ILE A 397 21.78 4.84 -9.08
CA ILE A 397 20.83 3.94 -8.44
C ILE A 397 20.78 2.56 -9.09
N TYR A 398 20.97 2.45 -10.41
CA TYR A 398 20.95 1.15 -11.11
C TYR A 398 22.20 0.33 -10.79
N GLU A 399 23.36 0.97 -10.65
CA GLU A 399 24.59 0.31 -10.20
C GLU A 399 24.45 -0.20 -8.75
N ASP A 400 23.92 0.66 -7.86
CA ASP A 400 23.71 0.33 -6.45
C ASP A 400 22.71 -0.84 -6.31
N LEU A 401 21.59 -0.83 -7.06
CA LEU A 401 20.61 -1.92 -7.11
C LEU A 401 21.23 -3.22 -7.60
N ASN A 402 22.02 -3.18 -8.68
CA ASN A 402 22.70 -4.36 -9.21
C ASN A 402 23.64 -4.98 -8.17
N GLY A 403 24.43 -4.13 -7.49
CA GLY A 403 25.35 -4.58 -6.45
C GLY A 403 24.63 -5.28 -5.29
N ILE A 404 23.52 -4.70 -4.82
CA ILE A 404 22.72 -5.28 -3.74
C ILE A 404 22.07 -6.59 -4.17
N ILE A 405 21.43 -6.63 -5.33
CA ILE A 405 20.74 -7.82 -5.82
C ILE A 405 21.74 -8.98 -5.97
N LYS A 406 22.89 -8.74 -6.58
CA LYS A 406 23.96 -9.76 -6.74
C LYS A 406 24.49 -10.23 -5.38
N SER A 407 24.76 -9.31 -4.46
CA SER A 407 25.23 -9.64 -3.11
C SER A 407 24.22 -10.49 -2.34
N ASN A 408 22.95 -10.09 -2.32
CA ASN A 408 21.90 -10.78 -1.60
C ASN A 408 21.61 -12.15 -2.20
N THR A 409 21.66 -12.29 -3.54
CA THR A 409 21.50 -13.58 -4.24
C THR A 409 22.62 -14.55 -3.88
N ILE A 410 23.88 -14.10 -3.93
CA ILE A 410 25.04 -14.91 -3.53
C ILE A 410 24.91 -15.35 -2.06
N GLN A 411 24.50 -14.43 -1.17
CA GLN A 411 24.31 -14.73 0.24
C GLN A 411 23.22 -15.79 0.44
N LEU A 412 22.04 -15.64 -0.19
CA LEU A 412 20.95 -16.62 -0.09
C LEU A 412 21.41 -18.02 -0.56
N GLN A 413 22.07 -18.11 -1.70
CA GLN A 413 22.57 -19.37 -2.23
C GLN A 413 23.65 -20.01 -1.33
N SER A 414 24.45 -19.17 -0.62
CA SER A 414 25.52 -19.68 0.25
C SER A 414 25.01 -20.39 1.50
N PHE A 415 23.77 -20.11 1.94
CA PHE A 415 23.19 -20.77 3.11
C PHE A 415 22.85 -22.25 2.87
N PHE A 416 22.77 -22.69 1.63
CA PHE A 416 22.29 -24.05 1.26
C PHE A 416 23.32 -24.84 0.47
N ARG A 417 24.56 -24.38 0.42
CA ARG A 417 25.73 -25.13 -0.11
C ARG A 417 26.39 -25.93 1.01
#